data_5d3bb5f87abdfafc4bce624a7f4c6014
#
_entry.id   5d3bb5f87abdfafc4bce624a7f4c6014
#
_cell.length_a   1.000
_cell.length_b   1.000
_cell.length_c   1.000
_cell.angle_alpha   90.00
_cell.angle_beta   90.00
_cell.angle_gamma   90.00
#
_symmetry.space_group_name_H-M   'P 1'
#
loop_
_entity.id
_entity.type
_entity.pdbx_description
1 polymer ?
#
loop_
_entity_poly.entity_id
_entity_poly.type
_entity_poly.pdbx_seq_one_letter_code
_entity_poly.pdbx_strand_id
1 'polypeptide(L)'
;MADSRRSFAQRMRAEPTDAERVLWQHLRHDIKLAGSHFRRQAQIGPFIVDFVSRKAKLVIEVDGGQHDWQQEKDSARTRQIEALGYRVLRFWNNDVLGNIEGVLHEVRCAW
;
A
#
# COMPACT_ATOMS: atom_id res chain seq x y z
N MET A 1 28.79 -3.24 7.55
CA MET A 1 27.91 -3.84 6.62
C MET A 1 26.59 -3.09 6.54
N ALA A 2 26.11 -2.94 5.38
CA ALA A 2 24.86 -2.26 5.25
C ALA A 2 23.80 -3.02 6.04
N ASP A 3 23.06 -2.28 6.74
CA ASP A 3 21.92 -2.81 7.40
C ASP A 3 21.00 -3.45 6.37
N SER A 4 20.71 -4.73 6.51
CA SER A 4 19.89 -5.41 5.51
C SER A 4 18.49 -4.82 5.43
N ARG A 5 17.96 -4.30 6.53
CA ARG A 5 16.67 -3.63 6.50
C ARG A 5 16.72 -2.36 5.68
N ARG A 6 17.81 -1.64 5.80
CA ARG A 6 18.01 -0.42 5.04
C ARG A 6 18.11 -0.72 3.55
N SER A 7 18.91 -1.73 3.21
CA SER A 7 19.02 -2.13 1.81
C SER A 7 17.69 -2.57 1.24
N PHE A 8 16.94 -3.31 2.04
CA PHE A 8 15.64 -3.77 1.61
C PHE A 8 14.69 -2.60 1.36
N ALA A 9 14.67 -1.63 2.25
CA ALA A 9 13.81 -0.46 2.10
C ALA A 9 14.21 0.35 0.87
N GLN A 10 15.51 0.48 0.62
CA GLN A 10 15.96 1.18 -0.56
C GLN A 10 15.54 0.48 -1.84
N ARG A 11 15.65 -0.85 -1.85
CA ARG A 11 15.22 -1.61 -3.02
C ARG A 11 13.73 -1.47 -3.25
N MET A 12 12.95 -1.49 -2.19
CA MET A 12 11.51 -1.32 -2.35
C MET A 12 11.15 0.01 -2.95
N ARG A 13 11.87 1.06 -2.56
CA ARG A 13 11.59 2.38 -3.13
C ARG A 13 12.11 2.50 -4.56
N ALA A 14 13.25 1.89 -4.86
CA ALA A 14 13.86 2.01 -6.18
C ALA A 14 13.26 1.05 -7.17
N GLU A 15 12.79 -0.10 -6.69
CA GLU A 15 12.32 -1.18 -7.55
C GLU A 15 10.98 -1.71 -7.05
N PRO A 16 9.91 -0.97 -7.30
CA PRO A 16 8.59 -1.45 -6.89
C PRO A 16 8.26 -2.76 -7.62
N THR A 17 7.46 -3.59 -6.98
CA THR A 17 7.03 -4.84 -7.59
C THR A 17 6.11 -4.57 -8.77
N ASP A 18 5.90 -5.60 -9.60
CA ASP A 18 4.99 -5.49 -10.72
C ASP A 18 3.58 -5.13 -10.25
N ALA A 19 3.14 -5.75 -9.17
CA ALA A 19 1.81 -5.45 -8.63
C ALA A 19 1.71 -3.99 -8.21
N GLU A 20 2.74 -3.48 -7.56
CA GLU A 20 2.74 -2.07 -7.17
C GLU A 20 2.72 -1.15 -8.37
N ARG A 21 3.46 -1.49 -9.43
CA ARG A 21 3.47 -0.68 -10.64
C ARG A 21 2.10 -0.66 -11.30
N VAL A 22 1.47 -1.83 -11.40
CA VAL A 22 0.15 -1.93 -12.00
C VAL A 22 -0.86 -1.11 -11.22
N LEU A 23 -0.88 -1.29 -9.90
CA LEU A 23 -1.81 -0.55 -9.06
C LEU A 23 -1.56 0.94 -9.13
N TRP A 24 -0.31 1.37 -9.12
CA TRP A 24 0.03 2.78 -9.20
C TRP A 24 -0.50 3.42 -10.47
N GLN A 25 -0.35 2.74 -11.61
CA GLN A 25 -0.86 3.28 -12.87
C GLN A 25 -2.35 3.50 -12.81
N HIS A 26 -3.08 2.55 -12.22
CA HIS A 26 -4.52 2.69 -12.10
C HIS A 26 -4.92 3.78 -11.11
N LEU A 27 -4.22 3.88 -9.99
CA LEU A 27 -4.54 4.92 -8.99
C LEU A 27 -4.31 6.33 -9.56
N ARG A 28 -3.28 6.49 -10.36
CA ARG A 28 -2.97 7.79 -10.96
C ARG A 28 -3.98 8.22 -11.99
N HIS A 29 -4.53 7.28 -12.74
CA HIS A 29 -5.33 7.59 -13.92
C HIS A 29 -6.81 7.30 -13.76
N ASP A 30 -7.23 6.80 -12.62
CA ASP A 30 -8.63 6.46 -12.40
C ASP A 30 -9.45 7.74 -12.21
N ILE A 31 -10.39 7.96 -13.09
CA ILE A 31 -11.22 9.17 -13.06
C ILE A 31 -12.01 9.24 -11.75
N LYS A 32 -12.47 8.10 -11.26
CA LYS A 32 -13.29 8.05 -10.05
C LYS A 32 -12.47 8.33 -8.79
N LEU A 33 -11.15 8.26 -8.91
CA LEU A 33 -10.24 8.60 -7.81
C LEU A 33 -9.56 9.93 -8.03
N ALA A 34 -10.03 10.70 -9.01
CA ALA A 34 -9.46 12.02 -9.28
C ALA A 34 -9.62 12.90 -8.06
N GLY A 35 -8.54 13.59 -7.71
CA GLY A 35 -8.54 14.44 -6.52
C GLY A 35 -8.13 13.74 -5.24
N SER A 36 -7.95 12.42 -5.28
CA SER A 36 -7.49 11.70 -4.09
C SER A 36 -6.03 11.97 -3.77
N HIS A 37 -5.25 12.30 -4.80
CA HIS A 37 -3.82 12.62 -4.65
C HIS A 37 -3.05 11.49 -3.97
N PHE A 38 -3.20 10.27 -4.48
CA PHE A 38 -2.43 9.15 -3.96
C PHE A 38 -0.94 9.37 -4.16
N ARG A 39 -0.18 9.03 -3.14
CA ARG A 39 1.28 9.04 -3.18
C ARG A 39 1.78 7.66 -2.88
N ARG A 40 2.89 7.29 -3.49
CA ARG A 40 3.50 5.99 -3.25
C ARG A 40 4.70 6.14 -2.35
N GLN A 41 5.02 5.06 -1.60
CA GLN A 41 6.19 5.00 -0.74
C GLN A 41 6.25 6.20 0.19
N ALA A 42 5.16 6.42 0.91
CA ALA A 42 5.01 7.61 1.74
C ALA A 42 5.12 7.25 3.21
N GLN A 43 5.53 8.23 4.01
CA GLN A 43 5.69 8.02 5.44
C GLN A 43 4.42 8.42 6.17
N ILE A 44 3.96 7.52 7.03
CA ILE A 44 2.83 7.76 7.94
C ILE A 44 3.34 7.41 9.33
N GLY A 45 3.52 8.44 10.19
CA GLY A 45 4.15 8.22 11.47
C GLY A 45 5.53 7.62 11.28
N PRO A 46 5.87 6.55 11.99
CA PRO A 46 7.17 5.89 11.81
C PRO A 46 7.19 4.87 10.67
N PHE A 47 6.11 4.75 9.91
CA PHE A 47 5.97 3.69 8.92
C PHE A 47 6.07 4.22 7.51
N ILE A 48 6.61 3.38 6.61
CA ILE A 48 6.55 3.64 5.17
C ILE A 48 5.44 2.76 4.61
N VAL A 49 4.50 3.36 3.92
CA VAL A 49 3.37 2.64 3.33
C VAL A 49 3.48 2.67 1.81
N ASP A 50 2.86 1.68 1.16
CA ASP A 50 2.96 1.57 -0.29
C ASP A 50 2.25 2.72 -0.98
N PHE A 51 1.02 3.00 -0.59
CA PHE A 51 0.24 4.09 -1.16
C PHE A 51 -0.58 4.75 -0.08
N VAL A 52 -0.74 6.06 -0.19
CA VAL A 52 -1.60 6.79 0.74
C VAL A 52 -2.27 7.95 0.04
N SER A 53 -3.54 8.15 0.37
CA SER A 53 -4.25 9.40 0.09
C SER A 53 -4.51 10.06 1.43
N ARG A 54 -3.77 11.12 1.70
CA ARG A 54 -3.99 11.85 2.96
C ARG A 54 -5.31 12.57 2.98
N LYS A 55 -5.79 12.94 1.80
CA LYS A 55 -7.08 13.58 1.69
C LYS A 55 -8.21 12.64 2.07
N ALA A 56 -8.15 11.40 1.58
CA ALA A 56 -9.17 10.40 1.89
C ALA A 56 -8.87 9.65 3.18
N LYS A 57 -7.69 9.84 3.76
CA LYS A 57 -7.25 9.10 4.94
C LYS A 57 -7.24 7.60 4.67
N LEU A 58 -6.69 7.22 3.53
CA LEU A 58 -6.70 5.85 3.07
C LEU A 58 -5.29 5.40 2.73
N VAL A 59 -4.88 4.29 3.34
CA VAL A 59 -3.60 3.64 3.07
C VAL A 59 -3.88 2.34 2.33
N ILE A 60 -3.10 2.07 1.29
CA ILE A 60 -3.20 0.82 0.54
C ILE A 60 -1.86 0.13 0.59
N GLU A 61 -1.88 -1.16 0.92
CA GLU A 61 -0.69 -1.97 0.96
C GLU A 61 -0.84 -3.19 0.09
N VAL A 62 0.23 -3.53 -0.63
CA VAL A 62 0.27 -4.70 -1.50
C VAL A 62 1.21 -5.71 -0.87
N ASP A 63 0.69 -6.90 -0.61
CA ASP A 63 1.40 -7.91 0.14
C ASP A 63 1.77 -9.06 -0.78
N GLY A 64 3.01 -9.52 -0.66
CA GLY A 64 3.50 -10.60 -1.48
C GLY A 64 3.08 -11.99 -1.04
N GLY A 65 2.26 -12.09 -0.02
CA GLY A 65 1.82 -13.40 0.43
C GLY A 65 2.85 -14.10 1.30
N GLN A 66 3.53 -13.32 2.11
CA GLN A 66 4.62 -13.86 2.89
C GLN A 66 4.14 -14.59 4.13
N HIS A 67 5.03 -14.90 4.97
CA HIS A 67 4.98 -15.85 6.06
C HIS A 67 3.96 -15.50 7.13
N ASP A 68 3.34 -16.52 7.68
CA ASP A 68 2.36 -16.35 8.74
C ASP A 68 2.93 -15.65 9.96
N TRP A 69 4.22 -15.87 10.25
CA TRP A 69 4.82 -15.28 11.43
C TRP A 69 4.88 -13.75 11.38
N GLN A 70 4.65 -13.15 10.23
CA GLN A 70 4.64 -11.70 10.11
C GLN A 70 3.29 -11.09 10.41
N GLN A 71 2.25 -11.90 10.52
CA GLN A 71 0.90 -11.38 10.65
C GLN A 71 0.69 -10.55 11.91
N GLU A 72 1.27 -10.98 13.02
CA GLU A 72 1.10 -10.22 14.26
C GLU A 72 1.72 -8.84 14.18
N LYS A 73 2.94 -8.78 13.62
CA LYS A 73 3.58 -7.49 13.44
C LYS A 73 2.80 -6.61 12.48
N ASP A 74 2.30 -7.20 11.41
CA ASP A 74 1.50 -6.47 10.44
C ASP A 74 0.21 -5.96 11.05
N SER A 75 -0.43 -6.76 11.90
CA SER A 75 -1.66 -6.33 12.56
C SER A 75 -1.41 -5.18 13.51
N ALA A 76 -0.32 -5.24 14.27
CA ALA A 76 0.03 -4.16 15.19
C ALA A 76 0.33 -2.89 14.41
N ARG A 77 1.06 -3.02 13.31
CA ARG A 77 1.38 -1.89 12.44
C ARG A 77 0.11 -1.26 11.88
N THR A 78 -0.80 -2.10 11.42
CA THR A 78 -2.07 -1.63 10.87
C THR A 78 -2.86 -0.86 11.93
N ARG A 79 -2.94 -1.39 13.14
CA ARG A 79 -3.66 -0.71 14.23
C ARG A 79 -3.05 0.64 14.54
N GLN A 80 -1.72 0.73 14.49
CA GLN A 80 -1.06 2.01 14.76
C GLN A 80 -1.34 3.02 13.66
N ILE A 81 -1.36 2.58 12.41
CA ILE A 81 -1.72 3.45 11.29
C ILE A 81 -3.16 3.90 11.42
N GLU A 82 -4.04 2.99 11.79
CA GLU A 82 -5.45 3.33 12.01
C GLU A 82 -5.62 4.32 13.16
N ALA A 83 -4.80 4.20 14.19
CA ALA A 83 -4.85 5.14 15.30
C ALA A 83 -4.46 6.55 14.87
N LEU A 84 -3.73 6.68 13.78
CA LEU A 84 -3.39 7.99 13.23
C LEU A 84 -4.50 8.55 12.33
N GLY A 85 -5.63 7.86 12.25
CA GLY A 85 -6.79 8.34 11.54
C GLY A 85 -6.96 7.80 10.14
N TYR A 86 -6.20 6.79 9.77
CA TYR A 86 -6.24 6.24 8.42
C TYR A 86 -6.96 4.90 8.39
N ARG A 87 -7.61 4.62 7.28
CA ARG A 87 -8.09 3.26 6.98
C ARG A 87 -7.02 2.56 6.18
N VAL A 88 -6.89 1.25 6.36
CA VAL A 88 -5.88 0.47 5.68
C VAL A 88 -6.56 -0.61 4.86
N LEU A 89 -6.28 -0.62 3.57
CA LEU A 89 -6.68 -1.70 2.67
C LEU A 89 -5.44 -2.49 2.31
N ARG A 90 -5.55 -3.80 2.33
CA ARG A 90 -4.44 -4.67 2.02
C ARG A 90 -4.85 -5.65 0.94
N PHE A 91 -4.04 -5.74 -0.10
CA PHE A 91 -4.31 -6.62 -1.23
C PHE A 91 -3.11 -7.53 -1.46
N TRP A 92 -3.39 -8.75 -1.91
CA TRP A 92 -2.33 -9.66 -2.32
C TRP A 92 -1.81 -9.27 -3.70
N ASN A 93 -0.53 -9.51 -3.95
CA ASN A 93 0.04 -9.30 -5.28
C ASN A 93 -0.80 -10.00 -6.35
N ASN A 94 -1.18 -11.23 -6.09
CA ASN A 94 -1.94 -12.01 -7.08
C ASN A 94 -3.28 -11.37 -7.40
N ASP A 95 -3.91 -10.78 -6.41
CA ASP A 95 -5.19 -10.10 -6.65
C ASP A 95 -5.00 -8.85 -7.49
N VAL A 96 -3.95 -8.10 -7.23
CA VAL A 96 -3.66 -6.90 -8.02
C VAL A 96 -3.38 -7.28 -9.47
N LEU A 97 -2.60 -8.33 -9.68
CA LEU A 97 -2.21 -8.72 -11.04
C LEU A 97 -3.32 -9.48 -11.76
N GLY A 98 -4.12 -10.24 -11.03
CA GLY A 98 -5.14 -11.09 -11.66
C GLY A 98 -6.56 -10.59 -11.56
N ASN A 99 -6.83 -9.62 -10.68
CA ASN A 99 -8.18 -9.11 -10.48
C ASN A 99 -8.15 -7.62 -10.14
N ILE A 100 -7.51 -6.87 -11.01
CA ILE A 100 -7.32 -5.43 -10.75
C ILE A 100 -8.65 -4.70 -10.64
N GLU A 101 -9.67 -5.13 -11.39
CA GLU A 101 -10.97 -4.46 -11.31
C GLU A 101 -11.61 -4.63 -9.95
N GLY A 102 -11.49 -5.81 -9.35
CA GLY A 102 -11.99 -6.03 -8.00
C GLY A 102 -11.24 -5.20 -6.97
N VAL A 103 -9.93 -5.09 -7.13
CA VAL A 103 -9.11 -4.27 -6.25
C VAL A 103 -9.54 -2.81 -6.35
N LEU A 104 -9.67 -2.30 -7.56
CA LEU A 104 -10.06 -0.91 -7.77
C LEU A 104 -11.47 -0.63 -7.24
N HIS A 105 -12.36 -1.60 -7.37
CA HIS A 105 -13.70 -1.45 -6.83
C HIS A 105 -13.64 -1.23 -5.30
N GLU A 106 -12.84 -2.04 -4.60
CA GLU A 106 -12.71 -1.87 -3.16
C GLU A 106 -12.09 -0.52 -2.80
N VAL A 107 -11.11 -0.09 -3.57
CA VAL A 107 -10.49 1.22 -3.33
C VAL A 107 -11.51 2.33 -3.51
N ARG A 108 -12.30 2.27 -4.58
CA ARG A 108 -13.32 3.28 -4.84
C ARG A 108 -14.38 3.30 -3.76
N CYS A 109 -14.76 2.14 -3.26
CA CYS A 109 -15.75 2.07 -2.19
C CYS A 109 -15.22 2.61 -0.87
N ALA A 110 -13.92 2.48 -0.63
CA ALA A 110 -13.31 2.96 0.60
C ALA A 110 -12.95 4.44 0.52
N TRP A 111 -12.84 4.96 -0.67
CA TRP A 111 -12.48 6.35 -0.87
C TRP A 111 -13.71 7.23 -0.71
#